data_fb7c0b02da25c95cf8a40eef0e97b3d3
#
_entry.id   fb7c0b02da25c95cf8a40eef0e97b3d3
#
_cell.length_a   1.000
_cell.length_b   1.000
_cell.length_c   1.000
_cell.angle_alpha   90.00
_cell.angle_beta   90.00
_cell.angle_gamma   90.00
#
_symmetry.space_group_name_H-M   'P 1'
#
loop_
_entity.id
_entity.type
_entity.pdbx_description
1 polymer ?
#
loop_
_entity_poly.entity_id
_entity_poly.type
_entity_poly.pdbx_seq_one_letter_code
_entity_poly.pdbx_strand_id
1 'polypeptide(L)'
;AKWVMTPYDYDDTKILESLIKELGATPIVASPKEHDEAVAMISHFPMYVAQCLYSAFKDNQLAMKLASSGFRDTTRLAMTDLTLACDMLNFNGENIELAQEKFVQTLNDLKKGNYLEKITEISHARRKMYNSEGKNIL
;
A
#
# COMPACT_ATOMS: atom_id res chain seq x y z
N ALA A 1 -13.85 7.70 -6.30
CA ALA A 1 -12.57 7.05 -6.63
C ALA A 1 -11.50 8.12 -6.82
N LYS A 2 -10.23 7.77 -6.62
CA LYS A 2 -9.07 8.62 -6.94
C LYS A 2 -8.53 8.20 -8.30
N TRP A 3 -8.25 9.16 -9.19
CA TRP A 3 -7.67 8.94 -10.51
C TRP A 3 -6.36 9.70 -10.59
N VAL A 4 -5.27 8.99 -10.77
CA VAL A 4 -3.94 9.59 -10.91
C VAL A 4 -3.65 9.81 -12.38
N MET A 5 -3.14 11.00 -12.70
CA MET A 5 -2.68 11.39 -14.02
C MET A 5 -1.21 11.73 -13.93
N THR A 6 -0.44 11.21 -14.88
CA THR A 6 1.00 11.48 -15.02
C THR A 6 1.26 12.12 -16.40
N PRO A 7 0.87 13.39 -16.59
CA PRO A 7 0.93 14.03 -17.90
C PRO A 7 2.36 14.34 -18.33
N TYR A 8 2.61 14.35 -19.63
CA TYR A 8 3.82 14.90 -20.24
C TYR A 8 3.84 16.42 -20.14
N ASP A 9 2.67 17.05 -20.40
CA ASP A 9 2.45 18.48 -20.26
C ASP A 9 1.29 18.74 -19.29
N TYR A 10 1.52 19.55 -18.28
CA TYR A 10 0.54 19.87 -17.26
C TYR A 10 -0.60 20.77 -17.77
N ASP A 11 -0.40 21.47 -18.87
CA ASP A 11 -1.44 22.34 -19.45
C ASP A 11 -2.60 21.53 -20.08
N ASP A 12 -2.35 20.27 -20.47
CA ASP A 12 -3.35 19.39 -21.07
C ASP A 12 -4.25 18.67 -20.06
N THR A 13 -4.02 18.82 -18.75
CA THR A 13 -4.77 18.08 -17.74
C THR A 13 -6.17 18.60 -17.50
N LYS A 14 -6.45 19.87 -17.80
CA LYS A 14 -7.71 20.55 -17.40
C LYS A 14 -8.97 19.88 -17.92
N ILE A 15 -8.97 19.38 -19.15
CA ILE A 15 -10.12 18.70 -19.75
C ILE A 15 -10.37 17.37 -19.04
N LEU A 16 -9.31 16.58 -18.82
CA LEU A 16 -9.39 15.30 -18.11
C LEU A 16 -9.79 15.47 -16.65
N GLU A 17 -9.27 16.50 -15.98
CA GLU A 17 -9.67 16.82 -14.60
C GLU A 17 -11.17 17.14 -14.50
N SER A 18 -11.71 17.90 -15.46
CA SER A 18 -13.13 18.21 -15.50
C SER A 18 -13.97 16.94 -15.67
N LEU A 19 -13.60 16.11 -16.64
CA LEU A 19 -14.28 14.84 -16.90
C LEU A 19 -14.23 13.89 -15.69
N ILE A 20 -13.08 13.76 -15.05
CA ILE A 20 -12.93 12.93 -13.84
C ILE A 20 -13.81 13.42 -12.71
N LYS A 21 -13.92 14.75 -12.52
CA LYS A 21 -14.81 15.35 -11.52
C LYS A 21 -16.28 15.13 -11.84
N GLU A 22 -16.69 15.25 -13.11
CA GLU A 22 -18.06 14.95 -13.56
C GLU A 22 -18.43 13.47 -13.32
N LEU A 23 -17.49 12.55 -13.43
CA LEU A 23 -17.67 11.14 -13.10
C LEU A 23 -17.69 10.85 -11.58
N GLY A 24 -17.64 11.90 -10.73
CA GLY A 24 -17.67 11.76 -9.28
C GLY A 24 -16.36 11.24 -8.68
N ALA A 25 -15.26 11.32 -9.43
CA ALA A 25 -13.94 10.93 -8.97
C ALA A 25 -13.07 12.15 -8.60
N THR A 26 -11.97 11.92 -7.90
CA THR A 26 -11.01 12.97 -7.52
C THR A 26 -9.75 12.83 -8.37
N PRO A 27 -9.45 13.80 -9.24
CA PRO A 27 -8.20 13.79 -10.01
C PRO A 27 -7.02 14.11 -9.10
N ILE A 28 -5.90 13.41 -9.32
CA ILE A 28 -4.61 13.66 -8.68
C ILE A 28 -3.58 13.75 -9.80
N VAL A 29 -2.86 14.85 -9.85
CA VAL A 29 -1.77 15.04 -10.81
C VAL A 29 -0.45 14.81 -10.10
N ALA A 30 0.42 13.99 -10.69
CA ALA A 30 1.74 13.69 -10.17
C ALA A 30 2.70 13.49 -11.35
N SER A 31 3.99 13.70 -11.14
CA SER A 31 4.99 13.25 -12.10
C SER A 31 5.06 11.70 -12.10
N PRO A 32 5.54 11.07 -13.19
CA PRO A 32 5.76 9.62 -13.21
C PRO A 32 6.61 9.14 -12.03
N LYS A 33 7.65 9.85 -11.69
CA LYS A 33 8.53 9.53 -10.55
C LYS A 33 7.79 9.55 -9.21
N GLU A 34 7.05 10.61 -8.91
CA GLU A 34 6.25 10.72 -7.69
C GLU A 34 5.18 9.64 -7.59
N HIS A 35 4.55 9.30 -8.73
CA HIS A 35 3.61 8.20 -8.82
C HIS A 35 4.28 6.87 -8.44
N ASP A 36 5.40 6.54 -9.07
CA ASP A 36 6.10 5.26 -8.86
C ASP A 36 6.63 5.13 -7.43
N GLU A 37 7.19 6.19 -6.86
CA GLU A 37 7.58 6.24 -5.44
C GLU A 37 6.36 6.01 -4.51
N ALA A 38 5.23 6.65 -4.78
CA ALA A 38 4.04 6.53 -3.96
C ALA A 38 3.43 5.13 -4.04
N VAL A 39 3.25 4.56 -5.25
CA VAL A 39 2.65 3.23 -5.41
C VAL A 39 3.57 2.11 -4.93
N ALA A 40 4.88 2.31 -4.94
CA ALA A 40 5.79 1.39 -4.28
C ALA A 40 5.43 1.22 -2.80
N MET A 41 5.20 2.32 -2.07
CA MET A 41 4.92 2.30 -0.64
C MET A 41 3.52 1.76 -0.28
N ILE A 42 2.49 2.07 -1.09
CA ILE A 42 1.09 1.81 -0.72
C ILE A 42 0.45 0.63 -1.46
N SER A 43 1.12 0.07 -2.47
CA SER A 43 0.60 -1.00 -3.32
C SER A 43 1.61 -2.12 -3.52
N HIS A 44 2.76 -1.85 -4.15
CA HIS A 44 3.71 -2.88 -4.56
C HIS A 44 4.40 -3.54 -3.36
N PHE A 45 4.94 -2.75 -2.42
CA PHE A 45 5.56 -3.27 -1.22
C PHE A 45 4.57 -3.99 -0.29
N PRO A 46 3.33 -3.51 -0.03
CA PRO A 46 2.32 -4.27 0.68
C PRO A 46 2.00 -5.63 0.07
N MET A 47 1.96 -5.76 -1.26
CA MET A 47 1.82 -7.04 -1.95
C MET A 47 3.01 -7.95 -1.63
N TYR A 48 4.23 -7.45 -1.75
CA TYR A 48 5.45 -8.18 -1.44
C TYR A 48 5.49 -8.65 0.02
N VAL A 49 5.10 -7.79 0.97
CA VAL A 49 4.98 -8.15 2.40
C VAL A 49 3.96 -9.27 2.60
N ALA A 50 2.82 -9.23 1.93
CA ALA A 50 1.80 -10.28 2.02
C ALA A 50 2.33 -11.63 1.52
N GLN A 51 3.07 -11.64 0.42
CA GLN A 51 3.72 -12.83 -0.13
C GLN A 51 4.78 -13.38 0.84
N CYS A 52 5.63 -12.52 1.39
CA CYS A 52 6.65 -12.90 2.38
C CYS A 52 6.01 -13.46 3.66
N LEU A 53 4.97 -12.80 4.17
CA LEU A 53 4.27 -13.24 5.37
C LEU A 53 3.65 -14.62 5.19
N TYR A 54 2.96 -14.85 4.08
CA TYR A 54 2.39 -16.16 3.78
C TYR A 54 3.49 -17.22 3.61
N SER A 55 4.53 -16.91 2.83
CA SER A 55 5.63 -17.84 2.56
C SER A 55 6.38 -18.23 3.82
N ALA A 56 6.56 -17.32 4.77
CA ALA A 56 7.28 -17.58 6.02
C ALA A 56 6.58 -18.61 6.93
N PHE A 57 5.25 -18.71 6.85
CA PHE A 57 4.46 -19.49 7.83
C PHE A 57 3.61 -20.61 7.22
N LYS A 58 3.49 -20.69 5.89
CA LYS A 58 2.63 -21.66 5.17
C LYS A 58 2.88 -23.13 5.52
N ASP A 59 4.09 -23.48 5.91
CA ASP A 59 4.48 -24.84 6.19
C ASP A 59 4.20 -25.27 7.67
N ASN A 60 3.76 -24.34 8.51
CA ASN A 60 3.31 -24.65 9.85
C ASN A 60 1.85 -25.10 9.84
N GLN A 61 1.62 -26.42 9.87
CA GLN A 61 0.29 -27.00 9.77
C GLN A 61 -0.69 -26.53 10.86
N LEU A 62 -0.20 -26.34 12.08
CA LEU A 62 -1.06 -25.87 13.18
C LEU A 62 -1.44 -24.39 12.98
N ALA A 63 -0.48 -23.55 12.60
CA ALA A 63 -0.73 -22.16 12.31
C ALA A 63 -1.76 -22.01 11.18
N MET A 64 -1.65 -22.80 10.12
CA MET A 64 -2.62 -22.77 9.00
C MET A 64 -4.02 -23.24 9.41
N LYS A 65 -4.13 -24.22 10.29
CA LYS A 65 -5.44 -24.65 10.84
C LYS A 65 -6.08 -23.59 11.72
N LEU A 66 -5.30 -22.76 12.39
CA LEU A 66 -5.77 -21.68 13.27
C LEU A 66 -5.93 -20.34 12.53
N ALA A 67 -5.49 -20.27 11.26
CA ALA A 67 -5.58 -19.05 10.47
C ALA A 67 -7.03 -18.58 10.33
N SER A 68 -7.27 -17.32 10.69
CA SER A 68 -8.57 -16.67 10.67
C SER A 68 -8.53 -15.38 9.85
N SER A 69 -9.55 -14.53 10.00
CA SER A 69 -9.72 -13.30 9.21
C SER A 69 -8.48 -12.40 9.21
N GLY A 70 -7.83 -12.20 10.35
CA GLY A 70 -6.63 -11.37 10.43
C GLY A 70 -5.51 -11.82 9.49
N PHE A 71 -5.17 -13.12 9.49
CA PHE A 71 -4.16 -13.66 8.59
C PHE A 71 -4.62 -13.62 7.13
N ARG A 72 -5.87 -14.03 6.87
CA ARG A 72 -6.47 -13.99 5.53
C ARG A 72 -6.43 -12.59 4.92
N ASP A 73 -6.86 -11.58 5.67
CA ASP A 73 -6.98 -10.22 5.17
C ASP A 73 -5.60 -9.57 4.96
N THR A 74 -4.65 -9.86 5.86
CA THR A 74 -3.25 -9.38 5.74
C THR A 74 -2.51 -10.04 4.58
N THR A 75 -2.78 -11.31 4.28
CA THR A 75 -2.11 -12.05 3.20
C THR A 75 -2.90 -12.06 1.88
N ARG A 76 -4.03 -11.35 1.80
CA ARG A 76 -4.88 -11.34 0.60
C ARG A 76 -4.13 -10.95 -0.67
N LEU A 77 -3.23 -10.00 -0.59
CA LEU A 77 -2.42 -9.56 -1.74
C LEU A 77 -1.39 -10.59 -2.20
N ALA A 78 -1.15 -11.66 -1.44
CA ALA A 78 -0.29 -12.76 -1.89
C ALA A 78 -0.88 -13.52 -3.10
N MET A 79 -2.19 -13.34 -3.38
CA MET A 79 -2.87 -13.91 -4.54
C MET A 79 -2.84 -13.00 -5.79
N THR A 80 -2.03 -11.95 -5.79
CA THR A 80 -1.87 -11.08 -6.97
C THR A 80 -1.42 -11.91 -8.17
N ASP A 81 -1.97 -11.58 -9.34
CA ASP A 81 -1.59 -12.22 -10.59
C ASP A 81 -0.06 -12.21 -10.80
N LEU A 82 0.48 -13.31 -11.27
CA LEU A 82 1.92 -13.51 -11.40
C LEU A 82 2.57 -12.49 -12.33
N THR A 83 1.92 -12.21 -13.47
CA THR A 83 2.45 -11.24 -14.46
C THR A 83 2.52 -9.86 -13.84
N LEU A 84 1.42 -9.43 -13.20
CA LEU A 84 1.36 -8.14 -12.52
C LEU A 84 2.41 -8.02 -11.40
N ALA A 85 2.59 -9.07 -10.60
CA ALA A 85 3.59 -9.08 -9.53
C ALA A 85 5.02 -8.98 -10.08
N CYS A 86 5.34 -9.69 -11.17
CA CYS A 86 6.62 -9.61 -11.84
C CYS A 86 6.87 -8.22 -12.45
N ASP A 87 5.86 -7.62 -13.09
CA ASP A 87 5.98 -6.29 -13.68
C ASP A 87 6.24 -5.22 -12.61
N MET A 88 5.54 -5.27 -11.48
CA MET A 88 5.79 -4.37 -10.35
C MET A 88 7.25 -4.44 -9.87
N LEU A 89 7.80 -5.66 -9.74
CA LEU A 89 9.20 -5.86 -9.32
C LEU A 89 10.19 -5.41 -10.40
N ASN A 90 9.91 -5.69 -11.67
CA ASN A 90 10.81 -5.37 -12.78
C ASN A 90 10.88 -3.86 -13.08
N PHE A 91 9.75 -3.16 -13.01
CA PHE A 91 9.67 -1.75 -13.40
C PHE A 91 9.76 -0.78 -12.22
N ASN A 92 9.52 -1.23 -10.98
CA ASN A 92 9.56 -0.38 -9.80
C ASN A 92 10.40 -0.97 -8.64
N GLY A 93 11.31 -1.88 -8.94
CA GLY A 93 12.10 -2.63 -7.95
C GLY A 93 12.91 -1.74 -7.00
N GLU A 94 13.58 -0.71 -7.53
CA GLU A 94 14.38 0.21 -6.70
C GLU A 94 13.53 0.92 -5.62
N ASN A 95 12.36 1.40 -5.99
CA ASN A 95 11.45 2.05 -5.03
C ASN A 95 10.86 1.04 -4.02
N ILE A 96 10.66 -0.22 -4.45
CA ILE A 96 10.23 -1.30 -3.55
C ILE A 96 11.33 -1.63 -2.54
N GLU A 97 12.59 -1.65 -2.94
CA GLU A 97 13.74 -1.84 -2.04
C GLU A 97 13.83 -0.72 -0.99
N LEU A 98 13.70 0.53 -1.40
CA LEU A 98 13.65 1.67 -0.48
C LEU A 98 12.48 1.57 0.53
N ALA A 99 11.31 1.14 0.07
CA ALA A 99 10.17 0.90 0.94
C ALA A 99 10.43 -0.24 1.93
N GLN A 100 11.11 -1.31 1.50
CA GLN A 100 11.53 -2.43 2.34
C GLN A 100 12.51 -1.97 3.43
N GLU A 101 13.54 -1.21 3.08
CA GLU A 101 14.50 -0.68 4.07
C GLU A 101 13.79 0.14 5.15
N LYS A 102 12.90 1.04 4.75
CA LYS A 102 12.09 1.84 5.66
C LYS A 102 11.22 0.98 6.57
N PHE A 103 10.61 -0.06 6.03
CA PHE A 103 9.78 -0.99 6.80
C PHE A 103 10.61 -1.76 7.83
N VAL A 104 11.76 -2.30 7.44
CA VAL A 104 12.66 -3.03 8.35
C VAL A 104 13.16 -2.13 9.47
N GLN A 105 13.55 -0.90 9.16
CA GLN A 105 13.90 0.10 10.16
C GLN A 105 12.75 0.34 11.14
N THR A 106 11.54 0.59 10.62
CA THR A 106 10.34 0.81 11.44
C THR A 106 10.02 -0.39 12.32
N LEU A 107 10.12 -1.63 11.78
CA LEU A 107 9.93 -2.85 12.54
C LEU A 107 10.91 -2.97 13.72
N ASN A 108 12.17 -2.61 13.52
CA ASN A 108 13.18 -2.60 14.56
C ASN A 108 12.93 -1.50 15.60
N ASP A 109 12.48 -0.34 15.16
CA ASP A 109 12.21 0.79 16.05
C ASP A 109 10.93 0.59 16.88
N LEU A 110 9.94 -0.14 16.37
CA LEU A 110 8.77 -0.52 17.15
C LEU A 110 9.11 -1.40 18.36
N LYS A 111 10.17 -2.19 18.26
CA LYS A 111 10.64 -3.06 19.37
C LYS A 111 11.37 -2.29 20.47
N LYS A 112 11.78 -1.03 20.20
CA LYS A 112 12.54 -0.20 21.14
C LYS A 112 11.62 0.80 21.84
N GLY A 113 11.80 0.99 23.13
CA GLY A 113 11.09 2.01 23.91
C GLY A 113 9.66 1.63 24.28
N ASN A 114 8.80 2.64 24.42
CA ASN A 114 7.41 2.44 24.85
C ASN A 114 6.52 1.93 23.69
N TYR A 115 6.37 0.62 23.57
CA TYR A 115 5.57 0.00 22.53
C TYR A 115 4.09 0.45 22.57
N LEU A 116 3.51 0.59 23.77
CA LEU A 116 2.11 0.98 23.94
C LEU A 116 1.84 2.38 23.37
N GLU A 117 2.73 3.32 23.62
CA GLU A 117 2.63 4.69 23.09
C GLU A 117 2.65 4.69 21.56
N LYS A 118 3.63 4.00 20.97
CA LYS A 118 3.78 3.90 19.51
C LYS A 118 2.56 3.28 18.82
N ILE A 119 2.03 2.16 19.33
CA ILE A 119 0.85 1.54 18.71
C ILE A 119 -0.40 2.40 18.89
N THR A 120 -0.49 3.18 19.96
CA THR A 120 -1.59 4.13 20.17
C THR A 120 -1.55 5.23 19.13
N GLU A 121 -0.39 5.83 18.89
CA GLU A 121 -0.19 6.84 17.83
C GLU A 121 -0.53 6.29 16.44
N ILE A 122 -0.02 5.11 16.09
CA ILE A 122 -0.32 4.44 14.82
C ILE A 122 -1.82 4.21 14.66
N SER A 123 -2.49 3.70 15.71
CA SER A 123 -3.92 3.46 15.69
C SER A 123 -4.72 4.75 15.46
N HIS A 124 -4.35 5.83 16.15
CA HIS A 124 -5.00 7.12 15.98
C HIS A 124 -4.78 7.70 14.57
N ALA A 125 -3.55 7.67 14.08
CA ALA A 125 -3.22 8.15 12.73
C ALA A 125 -3.99 7.37 11.66
N ARG A 126 -4.04 6.04 11.78
CA ARG A 126 -4.75 5.16 10.85
C ARG A 126 -6.26 5.44 10.84
N ARG A 127 -6.87 5.61 12.00
CA ARG A 127 -8.30 5.96 12.11
C ARG A 127 -8.58 7.34 11.51
N LYS A 128 -7.75 8.34 11.80
CA LYS A 128 -7.89 9.70 11.24
C LYS A 128 -7.85 9.70 9.72
N MET A 129 -6.94 8.93 9.12
CA MET A 129 -6.79 8.83 7.67
C MET A 129 -8.09 8.36 7.00
N TYR A 130 -8.80 7.41 7.56
CA TYR A 130 -10.00 6.85 6.95
C TYR A 130 -11.29 7.58 7.36
N ASN A 131 -11.35 8.16 8.57
CA ASN A 131 -12.50 8.95 9.00
C ASN A 131 -12.58 10.29 8.26
N SER A 132 -11.44 10.89 7.89
CA SER A 132 -11.40 12.14 7.12
C SER A 132 -11.91 12.02 5.68
N GLU A 133 -11.94 10.81 5.13
CA GLU A 133 -12.47 10.55 3.77
C GLU A 133 -13.97 10.26 3.75
N GLY A 134 -14.69 10.32 4.89
CA GLY A 134 -16.15 10.12 4.95
C GLY A 134 -16.61 8.74 4.50
N LYS A 135 -15.70 7.79 4.39
CA LYS A 135 -16.00 6.41 3.99
C LYS A 135 -15.93 5.51 5.21
N ASN A 136 -17.08 4.94 5.54
CA ASN A 136 -17.11 3.74 6.36
C ASN A 136 -16.23 2.70 5.68
N ILE A 137 -15.11 2.39 6.31
CA ILE A 137 -14.25 1.31 5.91
C ILE A 137 -14.74 0.10 6.67
N LEU A 138 -15.56 -0.59 6.05
CA LEU A 138 -15.99 -1.99 6.05
C LEU A 138 -17.43 -2.08 5.63
#